data_42f9594712065207d3088d41f89cd2cd
#
_entry.id   42f9594712065207d3088d41f89cd2cd
#
_cell.length_a   1.000
_cell.length_b   1.000
_cell.length_c   1.000
_cell.angle_alpha   90.00
_cell.angle_beta   90.00
_cell.angle_gamma   90.00
#
_symmetry.space_group_name_H-M   'P 1'
#
loop_
_entity.id
_entity.type
_entity.pdbx_description
1 polymer ?
#
loop_
_entity_poly.entity_id
_entity_poly.type
_entity_poly.pdbx_seq_one_letter_code
_entity_poly.pdbx_strand_id
1 'polypeptide(L)'
;MLDLGEVKNFAEVTVNGKKFPVLWKPPFRVDITDAVKTASIQRQDVLDLEIKVTNLWPNRLIGDEVLCKPDREWVAHPRRGSFEYSIKEIPQWVKDGKPSPTGCRTFTTWRHWTKNDKPLPSGLIGPVVIRFGEKVK
;
A
#
# COMPACT_ATOMS: atom_id res chain seq x y z
N MET A 1 21.38 10.68 -4.49
CA MET A 1 19.96 10.56 -4.88
C MET A 1 19.51 9.11 -4.76
N LEU A 2 18.48 8.83 -3.98
CA LEU A 2 17.81 7.54 -3.95
C LEU A 2 16.63 7.56 -4.91
N ASP A 3 16.55 6.58 -5.82
CA ASP A 3 15.46 6.39 -6.77
C ASP A 3 14.82 5.04 -6.46
N LEU A 4 13.53 5.03 -6.14
CA LEU A 4 12.77 3.81 -5.80
C LEU A 4 12.19 3.10 -7.02
N GLY A 5 12.35 3.70 -8.22
CA GLY A 5 11.71 3.19 -9.43
C GLY A 5 10.19 3.28 -9.34
N GLU A 6 9.52 2.14 -9.51
CA GLU A 6 8.06 2.05 -9.43
C GLU A 6 7.63 1.65 -8.01
N VAL A 7 6.68 2.43 -7.45
CA VAL A 7 6.07 2.19 -6.13
C VAL A 7 4.55 2.19 -6.25
N LYS A 8 3.89 1.25 -5.60
CA LYS A 8 2.44 1.14 -5.49
C LYS A 8 2.04 1.11 -4.01
N ASN A 9 1.63 2.26 -3.39
CA ASN A 9 1.34 3.57 -3.97
C ASN A 9 2.14 4.69 -3.31
N PHE A 10 2.40 4.59 -2.00
CA PHE A 10 3.11 5.60 -1.21
C PHE A 10 4.37 4.98 -0.61
N ALA A 11 5.44 5.74 -0.54
CA ALA A 11 6.66 5.31 0.13
C ALA A 11 7.09 6.31 1.20
N GLU A 12 7.37 5.80 2.39
CA GLU A 12 8.10 6.50 3.46
C GLU A 12 9.52 5.99 3.44
N VAL A 13 10.49 6.90 3.44
CA VAL A 13 11.91 6.57 3.40
C VAL A 13 12.59 7.07 4.66
N THR A 14 13.38 6.21 5.29
CA THR A 14 14.26 6.55 6.41
C THR A 14 15.68 6.12 6.06
N VAL A 15 16.65 7.00 6.22
CA VAL A 15 18.06 6.71 5.98
C VAL A 15 18.86 7.08 7.21
N ASN A 16 19.57 6.12 7.82
CA ASN A 16 20.31 6.30 9.07
C ASN A 16 19.48 6.99 10.16
N GLY A 17 18.22 6.58 10.31
CA GLY A 17 17.27 7.17 11.25
C GLY A 17 16.65 8.51 10.84
N LYS A 18 17.13 9.16 9.78
CA LYS A 18 16.56 10.41 9.24
C LYS A 18 15.37 10.09 8.35
N LYS A 19 14.17 10.56 8.72
CA LYS A 19 12.95 10.44 7.91
C LYS A 19 12.90 11.51 6.83
N PHE A 20 12.42 11.11 5.65
CA PHE A 20 12.16 11.98 4.51
C PHE A 20 10.67 12.18 4.28
N PRO A 21 10.27 13.23 3.52
CA PRO A 21 8.87 13.42 3.14
C PRO A 21 8.29 12.21 2.42
N VAL A 22 7.00 11.96 2.60
CA VAL A 22 6.30 10.86 1.94
C VAL A 22 6.31 11.07 0.42
N LEU A 23 6.76 10.06 -0.29
CA LEU A 23 6.70 10.01 -1.74
C LEU A 23 5.35 9.43 -2.15
N TRP A 24 4.47 10.26 -2.74
CA TRP A 24 3.09 9.91 -3.06
C TRP A 24 2.76 9.93 -4.56
N LYS A 25 3.72 10.39 -5.38
CA LYS A 25 3.61 10.41 -6.85
C LYS A 25 4.97 10.25 -7.51
N PRO A 26 5.04 9.76 -8.75
CA PRO A 26 6.28 9.74 -9.54
C PRO A 26 6.84 11.15 -9.80
N PRO A 27 8.17 11.26 -9.95
CA PRO A 27 9.17 10.22 -9.73
C PRO A 27 9.40 9.96 -8.23
N PHE A 28 9.47 8.68 -7.83
CA PHE A 28 9.70 8.28 -6.43
C PHE A 28 11.19 8.42 -6.09
N ARG A 29 11.63 9.65 -5.93
CA ARG A 29 13.05 10.02 -5.71
C ARG A 29 13.20 10.92 -4.50
N VAL A 30 14.31 10.76 -3.79
CA VAL A 30 14.65 11.62 -2.66
C VAL A 30 16.16 11.85 -2.61
N ASP A 31 16.54 13.08 -2.29
CA ASP A 31 17.94 13.43 -2.07
C ASP A 31 18.37 13.03 -0.66
N ILE A 32 19.20 11.99 -0.58
CA ILE A 32 19.71 11.42 0.67
C ILE A 32 21.15 11.92 0.99
N THR A 33 21.66 12.90 0.25
CA THR A 33 23.08 13.35 0.32
C THR A 33 23.51 13.66 1.74
N ASP A 34 22.70 14.41 2.47
CA ASP A 34 23.07 14.82 3.85
C ASP A 34 23.07 13.64 4.81
N ALA A 35 22.12 12.70 4.67
CA ALA A 35 22.08 11.52 5.54
C ALA A 35 23.28 10.60 5.30
N VAL A 36 23.74 10.48 4.04
CA VAL A 36 24.93 9.70 3.67
C VAL A 36 26.19 10.38 4.16
N LYS A 37 26.32 11.71 4.02
CA LYS A 37 27.48 12.47 4.52
C LYS A 37 27.63 12.35 6.03
N THR A 38 26.54 12.44 6.78
CA THR A 38 26.55 12.28 8.23
C THR A 38 27.07 10.91 8.63
N ALA A 39 26.65 9.84 7.98
CA ALA A 39 27.14 8.50 8.22
C ALA A 39 28.65 8.35 7.93
N SER A 40 29.13 8.96 6.83
CA SER A 40 30.55 8.96 6.48
C SER A 40 31.41 9.69 7.53
N ILE A 41 30.92 10.79 8.08
CA ILE A 41 31.59 11.53 9.18
C ILE A 41 31.67 10.66 10.45
N GLN A 42 30.63 9.87 10.72
CA GLN A 42 30.55 8.95 11.86
C GLN A 42 31.33 7.64 11.63
N ARG A 43 32.02 7.49 10.49
CA ARG A 43 32.73 6.26 10.07
C ARG A 43 31.84 5.01 10.09
N GLN A 44 30.59 5.17 9.69
CA GLN A 44 29.68 4.05 9.48
C GLN A 44 29.86 3.53 8.06
N ASP A 45 30.35 2.27 7.95
CA ASP A 45 30.57 1.62 6.66
C ASP A 45 29.25 1.05 6.05
N VAL A 46 28.16 1.11 6.80
CA VAL A 46 26.86 0.56 6.41
C VAL A 46 25.83 1.68 6.37
N LEU A 47 25.07 1.74 5.29
CA LEU A 47 23.91 2.60 5.14
C LEU A 47 22.66 1.84 5.59
N ASP A 48 22.03 2.32 6.66
CA ASP A 48 20.72 1.81 7.08
C ASP A 48 19.62 2.49 6.26
N LEU A 49 18.89 1.69 5.49
CA LEU A 49 17.82 2.15 4.59
C LEU A 49 16.52 1.38 4.89
N GLU A 50 15.53 2.10 5.40
CA GLU A 50 14.18 1.61 5.59
C GLU A 50 13.25 2.24 4.55
N ILE A 51 12.49 1.40 3.84
CA ILE A 51 11.47 1.83 2.89
C ILE A 51 10.14 1.17 3.28
N LYS A 52 9.21 1.98 3.78
CA LYS A 52 7.86 1.52 4.12
C LYS A 52 6.90 1.90 3.00
N VAL A 53 6.31 0.90 2.36
CA VAL A 53 5.33 1.09 1.29
C VAL A 53 3.92 0.85 1.79
N THR A 54 3.04 1.80 1.50
CA THR A 54 1.60 1.67 1.75
C THR A 54 0.89 1.51 0.42
N ASN A 55 0.18 0.39 0.24
CA ASN A 55 -0.64 0.09 -0.91
C ASN A 55 -2.12 0.46 -0.68
N LEU A 56 -2.95 0.23 -1.71
CA LEU A 56 -4.40 0.42 -1.63
C LEU A 56 -5.12 -0.89 -1.21
N TRP A 57 -6.40 -0.76 -0.92
CA TRP A 57 -7.28 -1.84 -0.43
C TRP A 57 -7.66 -2.95 -1.43
N PRO A 58 -7.62 -2.79 -2.79
CA PRO A 58 -8.13 -3.79 -3.71
C PRO A 58 -7.65 -5.22 -3.43
N ASN A 59 -6.34 -5.42 -3.28
CA ASN A 59 -5.79 -6.75 -3.02
C ASN A 59 -6.25 -7.35 -1.68
N ARG A 60 -6.52 -6.49 -0.70
CA ARG A 60 -7.07 -6.94 0.58
C ARG A 60 -8.53 -7.35 0.44
N LEU A 61 -9.33 -6.60 -0.31
CA LEU A 61 -10.71 -6.91 -0.60
C LEU A 61 -10.85 -8.22 -1.39
N ILE A 62 -10.02 -8.40 -2.42
CA ILE A 62 -9.94 -9.65 -3.18
C ILE A 62 -9.53 -10.81 -2.25
N GLY A 63 -8.52 -10.61 -1.42
CA GLY A 63 -8.06 -11.61 -0.46
C GLY A 63 -9.14 -12.04 0.53
N ASP A 64 -9.92 -11.12 1.04
CA ASP A 64 -11.02 -11.44 1.94
C ASP A 64 -12.15 -12.22 1.21
N GLU A 65 -12.45 -11.93 -0.06
CA GLU A 65 -13.38 -12.71 -0.86
C GLU A 65 -12.92 -14.16 -1.12
N VAL A 66 -11.59 -14.39 -1.08
CA VAL A 66 -11.01 -15.74 -1.26
C VAL A 66 -10.93 -16.50 0.08
N LEU A 67 -10.51 -15.82 1.14
CA LEU A 67 -10.09 -16.46 2.39
C LEU A 67 -11.21 -16.54 3.43
N CYS A 68 -12.17 -15.64 3.37
CA CYS A 68 -13.25 -15.58 4.35
C CYS A 68 -14.51 -16.30 3.86
N LYS A 69 -15.26 -16.83 4.83
CA LYS A 69 -16.66 -17.19 4.56
C LYS A 69 -17.49 -15.90 4.44
N PRO A 70 -18.54 -15.89 3.61
CA PRO A 70 -19.44 -14.73 3.54
C PRO A 70 -19.97 -14.35 4.92
N ASP A 71 -19.79 -13.11 5.32
CA ASP A 71 -20.25 -12.55 6.61
C ASP A 71 -21.38 -11.53 6.43
N ARG A 72 -21.85 -11.38 5.18
CA ARG A 72 -22.92 -10.46 4.77
C ARG A 72 -23.66 -10.98 3.55
N GLU A 73 -24.89 -10.53 3.39
CA GLU A 73 -25.73 -10.84 2.23
C GLU A 73 -25.68 -9.69 1.22
N TRP A 74 -25.47 -10.02 -0.05
CA TRP A 74 -25.43 -9.08 -1.15
C TRP A 74 -26.74 -9.02 -1.89
N VAL A 75 -27.26 -7.82 -2.16
CA VAL A 75 -28.44 -7.58 -2.99
C VAL A 75 -27.99 -7.00 -4.33
N ALA A 76 -28.46 -7.62 -5.41
CA ALA A 76 -28.16 -7.18 -6.77
C ALA A 76 -29.08 -6.01 -7.17
N HIS A 77 -28.50 -4.99 -7.76
CA HIS A 77 -29.20 -3.84 -8.33
C HIS A 77 -28.97 -3.82 -9.84
N PRO A 78 -30.03 -3.98 -10.66
CA PRO A 78 -29.89 -3.88 -12.10
C PRO A 78 -29.52 -2.45 -12.52
N ARG A 79 -28.50 -2.33 -13.35
CA ARG A 79 -28.08 -1.05 -13.91
C ARG A 79 -27.58 -1.26 -15.33
N ARG A 80 -28.20 -0.61 -16.32
CA ARG A 80 -27.82 -0.54 -17.76
C ARG A 80 -26.89 -1.66 -18.26
N GLY A 81 -27.35 -2.93 -18.20
CA GLY A 81 -26.62 -4.10 -18.70
C GLY A 81 -25.60 -4.72 -17.75
N SER A 82 -25.49 -4.24 -16.51
CA SER A 82 -24.67 -4.81 -15.44
C SER A 82 -25.44 -4.90 -14.13
N PHE A 83 -24.88 -5.63 -13.18
CA PHE A 83 -25.40 -5.68 -11.82
C PHE A 83 -24.38 -5.03 -10.88
N GLU A 84 -24.86 -4.12 -10.05
CA GLU A 84 -24.12 -3.64 -8.88
C GLU A 84 -24.66 -4.36 -7.64
N TYR A 85 -23.80 -4.61 -6.67
CA TYR A 85 -24.19 -5.32 -5.45
C TYR A 85 -23.90 -4.43 -4.24
N SER A 86 -24.95 -4.25 -3.41
CA SER A 86 -24.80 -3.65 -2.09
C SER A 86 -25.15 -4.65 -0.99
N ILE A 87 -24.73 -4.37 0.23
CA ILE A 87 -25.17 -5.20 1.36
C ILE A 87 -26.67 -5.00 1.61
N LYS A 88 -27.35 -6.08 2.01
CA LYS A 88 -28.77 -6.05 2.40
C LYS A 88 -28.98 -5.23 3.66
N GLU A 89 -28.12 -5.46 4.64
CA GLU A 89 -28.12 -4.74 5.92
C GLU A 89 -26.71 -4.69 6.50
N ILE A 90 -26.48 -3.72 7.39
CA ILE A 90 -25.21 -3.63 8.10
C ILE A 90 -25.16 -4.74 9.17
N PRO A 91 -24.17 -5.66 9.10
CA PRO A 91 -24.04 -6.76 10.04
C PRO A 91 -23.90 -6.27 11.49
N GLN A 92 -24.40 -7.06 12.43
CA GLN A 92 -24.39 -6.68 13.84
C GLN A 92 -22.98 -6.48 14.41
N TRP A 93 -22.02 -7.29 13.98
CA TRP A 93 -20.62 -7.14 14.41
C TRP A 93 -20.01 -5.79 14.01
N VAL A 94 -20.41 -5.21 12.86
CA VAL A 94 -20.00 -3.86 12.45
C VAL A 94 -20.61 -2.80 13.36
N LYS A 95 -21.91 -2.92 13.65
CA LYS A 95 -22.62 -2.00 14.56
C LYS A 95 -22.01 -2.02 15.96
N ASP A 96 -21.55 -3.18 16.41
CA ASP A 96 -20.92 -3.39 17.71
C ASP A 96 -19.43 -3.00 17.73
N GLY A 97 -18.82 -2.64 16.59
CA GLY A 97 -17.39 -2.37 16.49
C GLY A 97 -16.51 -3.60 16.75
N LYS A 98 -17.05 -4.81 16.52
CA LYS A 98 -16.37 -6.07 16.75
C LYS A 98 -15.70 -6.59 15.49
N PRO A 99 -14.67 -7.46 15.60
CA PRO A 99 -14.12 -8.17 14.43
C PRO A 99 -15.17 -9.04 13.75
N SER A 100 -15.02 -9.25 12.42
CA SER A 100 -15.85 -10.19 11.68
C SER A 100 -15.76 -11.60 12.28
N PRO A 101 -16.89 -12.29 12.49
CA PRO A 101 -16.91 -13.66 13.02
C PRO A 101 -16.32 -14.68 12.03
N THR A 102 -16.14 -14.32 10.78
CA THR A 102 -15.60 -15.19 9.73
C THR A 102 -14.13 -14.90 9.39
N GLY A 103 -13.50 -13.97 10.11
CA GLY A 103 -12.10 -13.62 9.94
C GLY A 103 -11.81 -12.61 8.83
N CYS A 104 -12.84 -12.07 8.15
CA CYS A 104 -12.67 -10.97 7.22
C CYS A 104 -12.11 -9.74 7.93
N ARG A 105 -11.17 -9.05 7.30
CA ARG A 105 -10.52 -7.85 7.88
C ARG A 105 -11.03 -6.56 7.28
N THR A 106 -11.76 -6.64 6.15
CA THR A 106 -12.31 -5.47 5.48
C THR A 106 -13.82 -5.48 5.55
N PHE A 107 -14.40 -4.30 5.49
CA PHE A 107 -15.84 -4.11 5.37
C PHE A 107 -16.13 -3.07 4.29
N THR A 108 -17.03 -3.42 3.36
CA THR A 108 -17.54 -2.50 2.33
C THR A 108 -19.04 -2.65 2.22
N THR A 109 -19.73 -1.57 1.87
CA THR A 109 -21.17 -1.58 1.62
C THR A 109 -21.52 -1.91 0.18
N TRP A 110 -20.55 -1.86 -0.71
CA TRP A 110 -20.65 -2.23 -2.12
C TRP A 110 -19.61 -3.28 -2.46
N ARG A 111 -19.98 -4.24 -3.33
CA ARG A 111 -19.08 -5.29 -3.80
C ARG A 111 -18.36 -4.82 -5.06
N HIS A 112 -17.16 -4.29 -4.88
CA HIS A 112 -16.31 -3.82 -5.98
C HIS A 112 -15.40 -4.92 -6.55
N TRP A 113 -15.06 -5.90 -5.72
CA TRP A 113 -14.10 -6.95 -6.02
C TRP A 113 -14.66 -8.31 -5.68
N THR A 114 -14.22 -9.34 -6.42
CA THR A 114 -14.65 -10.73 -6.26
C THR A 114 -13.42 -11.64 -6.17
N LYS A 115 -13.65 -12.88 -5.76
CA LYS A 115 -12.61 -13.92 -5.74
C LYS A 115 -12.00 -14.24 -7.12
N ASN A 116 -12.65 -13.81 -8.21
CA ASN A 116 -12.19 -14.05 -9.59
C ASN A 116 -11.31 -12.90 -10.12
N ASP A 117 -11.24 -11.79 -9.39
CA ASP A 117 -10.42 -10.66 -9.78
C ASP A 117 -8.94 -10.94 -9.53
N LYS A 118 -8.09 -10.51 -10.46
CA LYS A 118 -6.65 -10.64 -10.32
C LYS A 118 -6.12 -9.56 -9.37
N PRO A 119 -5.21 -9.91 -8.45
CA PRO A 119 -4.53 -8.91 -7.63
C PRO A 119 -3.81 -7.87 -8.49
N LEU A 120 -3.87 -6.62 -8.06
CA LEU A 120 -3.16 -5.51 -8.70
C LEU A 120 -1.68 -5.49 -8.29
N PRO A 121 -0.77 -5.00 -9.14
CA PRO A 121 0.61 -4.74 -8.74
C PRO A 121 0.64 -3.90 -7.46
N SER A 122 1.44 -4.30 -6.49
CA SER A 122 1.42 -3.72 -5.15
C SER A 122 2.80 -3.79 -4.50
N GLY A 123 3.15 -2.76 -3.74
CA GLY A 123 4.41 -2.72 -3.01
C GLY A 123 5.53 -1.98 -3.75
N LEU A 124 6.75 -2.30 -3.38
CA LEU A 124 7.97 -1.78 -3.99
C LEU A 124 8.33 -2.65 -5.19
N ILE A 125 8.07 -2.14 -6.39
CA ILE A 125 8.36 -2.86 -7.63
C ILE A 125 9.82 -2.62 -8.05
N GLY A 126 10.31 -1.38 -7.82
CA GLY A 126 11.70 -1.03 -8.13
C GLY A 126 11.95 -0.68 -9.60
N PRO A 127 13.22 -0.78 -10.04
CA PRO A 127 14.41 -1.07 -9.24
C PRO A 127 14.75 0.06 -8.25
N VAL A 128 15.26 -0.31 -7.08
CA VAL A 128 15.79 0.67 -6.11
C VAL A 128 17.25 0.93 -6.42
N VAL A 129 17.60 2.20 -6.67
CA VAL A 129 18.95 2.59 -7.09
C VAL A 129 19.44 3.79 -6.29
N ILE A 130 20.68 3.71 -5.78
CA ILE A 130 21.37 4.87 -5.25
C ILE A 130 22.28 5.43 -6.34
N ARG A 131 22.02 6.68 -6.74
CA ARG A 131 22.82 7.38 -7.74
C ARG A 131 23.77 8.36 -7.05
N PHE A 132 25.04 8.17 -7.30
CA PHE A 132 26.09 9.11 -6.89
C PHE A 132 26.33 10.08 -8.04
N GLY A 133 26.53 11.36 -7.71
CA GLY A 133 26.84 12.41 -8.70
C GLY A 133 27.80 13.40 -8.06
N GLU A 134 28.75 13.89 -8.85
CA GLU A 134 29.57 15.04 -8.48
C GLU A 134 28.80 16.33 -8.74
N LYS A 135 28.88 17.28 -7.80
CA LYS A 135 28.45 18.66 -8.10
C LYS A 135 29.44 19.26 -9.09
N VAL A 136 29.03 19.39 -10.33
CA VAL A 136 29.76 20.27 -11.27
C VAL A 136 29.62 21.69 -10.71
N LYS A 137 30.78 22.32 -10.43
CA LYS A 137 30.87 23.73 -9.99
C LYS A 137 30.56 24.65 -11.16
#